data_aacd0dd4542e9760d872e9de0f9d4903
#
_entry.id   aacd0dd4542e9760d872e9de0f9d4903
#
_cell.length_a   1.000
_cell.length_b   1.000
_cell.length_c   1.000
_cell.angle_alpha   90.00
_cell.angle_beta   90.00
_cell.angle_gamma   90.00
#
_symmetry.space_group_name_H-M   'P 1'
#
loop_
_entity.id
_entity.type
_entity.pdbx_description
1 polymer ?
#
loop_
_entity_poly.entity_id
_entity_poly.type
_entity_poly.pdbx_seq_one_letter_code
_entity_poly.pdbx_strand_id
1 'polypeptide(L)'
;MKALVISKQGPIVHENVALADWPEPPAPPTGHARVRTLCSALNHLDLWVGKGVPGLKLSYPRIGGSDACGIIDAVGPDTDASWLGKQVILNAATARPAAPRPDDPPSPIAADYELLGEHHNGVHAQFFNAPVDNLQHVPNIDPAHAAAFGLTFLTAYSMLVTKAQVRPGHFVLITGIGGGVATATLNLCVALGARPIVTSRQQW
;
A
#
# COMPACT_ATOMS: atom_id res chain seq x y z
N MET A 1 14.10 -8.51 -13.90
CA MET A 1 12.92 -7.63 -14.11
C MET A 1 13.32 -6.15 -14.02
N LYS A 2 12.49 -5.23 -14.52
CA LYS A 2 12.67 -3.79 -14.28
C LYS A 2 12.00 -3.36 -12.98
N ALA A 3 12.65 -2.45 -12.23
CA ALA A 3 12.13 -1.87 -11.01
C ALA A 3 12.58 -0.41 -10.84
N LEU A 4 11.80 0.40 -10.12
CA LEU A 4 12.25 1.70 -9.64
C LEU A 4 13.04 1.49 -8.35
N VAL A 5 14.34 1.68 -8.44
CA VAL A 5 15.31 1.41 -7.38
C VAL A 5 15.75 2.72 -6.73
N ILE A 6 15.66 2.77 -5.41
CA ILE A 6 16.25 3.83 -4.59
C ILE A 6 17.65 3.32 -4.21
N SER A 7 18.69 3.96 -4.75
CA SER A 7 20.09 3.52 -4.59
C SER A 7 20.67 3.82 -3.21
N LYS A 8 20.24 4.93 -2.61
CA LYS A 8 20.63 5.41 -1.27
C LYS A 8 19.62 6.43 -0.76
N GLN A 9 19.63 6.70 0.54
CA GLN A 9 18.89 7.83 1.09
C GLN A 9 19.56 9.15 0.79
N GLY A 10 18.78 10.23 0.70
CA GLY A 10 19.33 11.58 0.50
C GLY A 10 18.22 12.64 0.45
N PRO A 11 18.58 13.92 0.67
CA PRO A 11 17.60 15.01 0.73
C PRO A 11 16.86 15.24 -0.59
N ILE A 12 17.51 14.93 -1.72
CA ILE A 12 16.96 15.08 -3.08
C ILE A 12 16.68 13.67 -3.63
N VAL A 13 15.46 13.19 -3.40
CA VAL A 13 15.09 11.78 -3.66
C VAL A 13 15.21 11.40 -5.13
N HIS A 14 14.81 12.27 -6.05
CA HIS A 14 14.82 11.95 -7.48
C HIS A 14 16.24 11.73 -8.07
N GLU A 15 17.28 12.24 -7.44
CA GLU A 15 18.68 11.97 -7.85
C GLU A 15 19.12 10.54 -7.49
N ASN A 16 18.42 9.88 -6.59
CA ASN A 16 18.77 8.56 -6.09
C ASN A 16 17.78 7.47 -6.53
N VAL A 17 16.81 7.80 -7.40
CA VAL A 17 15.81 6.86 -7.94
C VAL A 17 16.05 6.67 -9.42
N ALA A 18 16.13 5.41 -9.85
CA ALA A 18 16.28 5.08 -11.26
C ALA A 18 15.51 3.80 -11.62
N LEU A 19 15.09 3.72 -12.88
CA LEU A 19 14.64 2.46 -13.46
C LEU A 19 15.87 1.59 -13.72
N ALA A 20 15.97 0.46 -13.02
CA ALA A 20 17.12 -0.44 -13.10
C ALA A 20 16.69 -1.89 -13.28
N ASP A 21 17.67 -2.72 -13.68
CA ASP A 21 17.51 -4.16 -13.65
C ASP A 21 17.62 -4.65 -12.21
N TRP A 22 16.69 -5.52 -11.83
CA TRP A 22 16.61 -6.13 -10.50
C TRP A 22 16.29 -7.61 -10.64
N PRO A 23 16.81 -8.48 -9.76
CA PRO A 23 16.42 -9.89 -9.74
C PRO A 23 14.90 -10.03 -9.63
N GLU A 24 14.33 -11.01 -10.33
CA GLU A 24 12.92 -11.35 -10.10
C GLU A 24 12.73 -11.90 -8.68
N PRO A 25 11.55 -11.71 -8.06
CA PRO A 25 11.27 -12.33 -6.79
C PRO A 25 11.36 -13.86 -6.93
N PRO A 26 11.81 -14.58 -5.90
CA PRO A 26 11.79 -16.03 -5.90
C PRO A 26 10.36 -16.56 -6.05
N ALA A 27 10.20 -17.87 -6.29
CA ALA A 27 8.88 -18.50 -6.25
C ALA A 27 8.15 -18.12 -4.96
N PRO A 28 6.85 -17.80 -5.03
CA PRO A 28 6.11 -17.38 -3.85
C PRO A 28 6.08 -18.49 -2.80
N PRO A 29 6.32 -18.18 -1.51
CA PRO A 29 6.22 -19.16 -0.45
C PRO A 29 4.75 -19.53 -0.16
N THR A 30 4.53 -20.52 0.70
CA THR A 30 3.20 -20.91 1.19
C THR A 30 2.41 -19.69 1.66
N GLY A 31 1.12 -19.60 1.29
CA GLY A 31 0.23 -18.50 1.63
C GLY A 31 0.49 -17.20 0.85
N HIS A 32 1.39 -17.21 -0.13
CA HIS A 32 1.73 -16.04 -0.94
C HIS A 32 1.38 -16.25 -2.41
N ALA A 33 1.24 -15.14 -3.09
CA ALA A 33 1.12 -15.08 -4.55
C ALA A 33 2.17 -14.13 -5.14
N ARG A 34 2.61 -14.42 -6.36
CA ARG A 34 3.36 -13.47 -7.17
C ARG A 34 2.39 -12.68 -8.03
N VAL A 35 2.54 -11.39 -8.01
CA VAL A 35 1.73 -10.44 -8.77
C VAL A 35 2.58 -9.83 -9.86
N ARG A 36 2.12 -9.93 -11.11
CA ARG A 36 2.64 -9.17 -12.24
C ARG A 36 1.96 -7.80 -12.25
N THR A 37 2.73 -6.77 -11.97
CA THR A 37 2.25 -5.40 -11.84
C THR A 37 1.70 -4.86 -13.17
N LEU A 38 0.50 -4.33 -13.16
CA LEU A 38 -0.08 -3.55 -14.25
C LEU A 38 0.14 -2.05 -14.03
N CYS A 39 -0.13 -1.58 -12.83
CA CYS A 39 0.06 -0.20 -12.39
C CYS A 39 0.53 -0.17 -10.94
N SER A 40 1.31 0.84 -10.58
CA SER A 40 1.62 1.17 -9.19
C SER A 40 1.44 2.66 -8.97
N ALA A 41 1.10 3.06 -7.74
CA ALA A 41 0.84 4.46 -7.41
C ALA A 41 1.86 5.00 -6.40
N LEU A 42 2.23 6.28 -6.58
CA LEU A 42 3.14 6.97 -5.70
C LEU A 42 2.43 7.46 -4.44
N ASN A 43 3.11 7.36 -3.33
CA ASN A 43 2.68 7.87 -2.03
C ASN A 43 3.73 8.82 -1.44
N HIS A 44 3.31 9.64 -0.49
CA HIS A 44 4.26 10.49 0.24
C HIS A 44 5.31 9.66 1.01
N LEU A 45 4.97 8.42 1.33
CA LEU A 45 5.85 7.43 1.93
C LEU A 45 7.11 7.17 1.07
N ASP A 46 6.98 7.17 -0.26
CA ASP A 46 8.11 6.96 -1.17
C ASP A 46 9.18 8.06 -1.01
N LEU A 47 8.73 9.30 -0.76
CA LEU A 47 9.63 10.40 -0.46
C LEU A 47 10.32 10.22 0.91
N TRP A 48 9.58 9.75 1.91
CA TRP A 48 10.17 9.50 3.24
C TRP A 48 11.18 8.36 3.17
N VAL A 49 10.86 7.27 2.50
CA VAL A 49 11.79 6.17 2.29
C VAL A 49 13.03 6.64 1.55
N GLY A 50 12.87 7.47 0.51
CA GLY A 50 14.00 8.04 -0.23
C GLY A 50 14.86 9.02 0.59
N LYS A 51 14.27 9.76 1.54
CA LYS A 51 15.00 10.68 2.45
C LYS A 51 15.59 9.97 3.66
N GLY A 52 15.09 8.80 4.01
CA GLY A 52 15.31 8.12 5.28
C GLY A 52 14.18 8.40 6.27
N VAL A 53 13.61 7.34 6.85
CA VAL A 53 12.51 7.42 7.82
C VAL A 53 13.10 7.59 9.23
N PRO A 54 12.77 8.67 9.97
CA PRO A 54 13.29 8.86 11.33
C PRO A 54 12.96 7.67 12.24
N GLY A 55 13.96 7.17 12.94
CA GLY A 55 13.80 6.02 13.86
C GLY A 55 13.84 4.66 13.17
N LEU A 56 13.89 4.59 11.84
CA LEU A 56 13.96 3.35 11.08
C LEU A 56 15.26 3.24 10.30
N LYS A 57 16.00 2.14 10.50
CA LYS A 57 17.22 1.86 9.72
C LYS A 57 16.85 1.10 8.45
N LEU A 58 16.78 1.80 7.33
CA LEU A 58 16.50 1.23 6.02
C LEU A 58 17.77 0.74 5.33
N SER A 59 17.64 -0.38 4.60
CA SER A 59 18.73 -0.90 3.74
C SER A 59 18.55 -0.42 2.30
N TYR A 60 19.66 -0.08 1.63
CA TYR A 60 19.74 0.32 0.23
C TYR A 60 20.80 -0.51 -0.51
N PRO A 61 20.71 -0.69 -1.85
CA PRO A 61 19.60 -0.28 -2.71
C PRO A 61 18.32 -1.06 -2.43
N ARG A 62 17.15 -0.48 -2.79
CA ARG A 62 15.83 -1.10 -2.56
C ARG A 62 14.81 -0.70 -3.60
N ILE A 63 13.76 -1.50 -3.75
CA ILE A 63 12.57 -1.14 -4.55
C ILE A 63 11.63 -0.33 -3.67
N GLY A 64 11.14 0.82 -4.16
CA GLY A 64 10.08 1.60 -3.50
C GLY A 64 8.67 1.10 -3.83
N GLY A 65 7.68 1.81 -3.28
CA GLY A 65 6.26 1.62 -3.59
C GLY A 65 5.49 0.72 -2.64
N SER A 66 4.28 1.18 -2.29
CA SER A 66 3.38 0.49 -1.36
C SER A 66 1.98 0.29 -1.95
N ASP A 67 1.73 0.75 -3.16
CA ASP A 67 0.46 0.64 -3.86
C ASP A 67 0.63 0.04 -5.24
N ALA A 68 -0.11 -1.03 -5.53
CA ALA A 68 -0.13 -1.66 -6.84
C ALA A 68 -1.45 -2.34 -7.16
N CYS A 69 -1.74 -2.40 -8.45
CA CYS A 69 -2.70 -3.31 -9.06
C CYS A 69 -1.98 -4.20 -10.05
N GLY A 70 -2.31 -5.47 -10.08
CA GLY A 70 -1.70 -6.44 -10.98
C GLY A 70 -2.50 -7.71 -11.13
N ILE A 71 -1.92 -8.65 -11.88
CA ILE A 71 -2.50 -9.98 -12.12
C ILE A 71 -1.66 -11.02 -11.39
N ILE A 72 -2.28 -11.91 -10.65
CA ILE A 72 -1.60 -13.04 -10.03
C ILE A 72 -1.16 -14.01 -11.13
N ASP A 73 0.14 -14.23 -11.24
CA ASP A 73 0.74 -15.14 -12.24
C ASP A 73 1.36 -16.41 -11.64
N ALA A 74 1.55 -16.45 -10.33
CA ALA A 74 1.96 -17.64 -9.60
C ALA A 74 1.43 -17.63 -8.17
N VAL A 75 1.21 -18.82 -7.60
CA VAL A 75 0.85 -19.01 -6.20
C VAL A 75 1.84 -19.95 -5.54
N GLY A 76 2.05 -19.77 -4.24
CA GLY A 76 2.90 -20.64 -3.45
C GLY A 76 2.27 -22.00 -3.16
N PRO A 77 3.05 -22.96 -2.62
CA PRO A 77 2.52 -24.24 -2.17
C PRO A 77 1.33 -24.04 -1.21
N ASP A 78 0.36 -24.94 -1.26
CA ASP A 78 -0.85 -24.93 -0.41
C ASP A 78 -1.70 -23.66 -0.49
N THR A 79 -1.46 -22.82 -1.50
CA THR A 79 -2.26 -21.63 -1.80
C THR A 79 -3.31 -21.96 -2.86
N ASP A 80 -4.54 -21.51 -2.68
CA ASP A 80 -5.65 -21.78 -3.60
C ASP A 80 -5.31 -21.29 -5.03
N ALA A 81 -5.24 -22.24 -5.97
CA ALA A 81 -4.96 -21.97 -7.38
C ALA A 81 -6.03 -21.09 -8.06
N SER A 82 -7.22 -20.97 -7.47
CA SER A 82 -8.26 -20.07 -7.98
C SER A 82 -7.86 -18.59 -8.00
N TRP A 83 -6.77 -18.23 -7.32
CA TRP A 83 -6.19 -16.89 -7.38
C TRP A 83 -5.49 -16.58 -8.70
N LEU A 84 -5.01 -17.59 -9.44
CA LEU A 84 -4.32 -17.39 -10.72
C LEU A 84 -5.20 -16.62 -11.71
N GLY A 85 -4.61 -15.64 -12.39
CA GLY A 85 -5.28 -14.80 -13.37
C GLY A 85 -6.18 -13.70 -12.79
N LYS A 86 -6.42 -13.65 -11.48
CA LYS A 86 -7.22 -12.60 -10.87
C LYS A 86 -6.48 -11.27 -10.86
N GLN A 87 -7.20 -10.19 -11.18
CA GLN A 87 -6.74 -8.83 -10.96
C GLN A 87 -6.92 -8.46 -9.50
N VAL A 88 -5.85 -7.97 -8.88
CA VAL A 88 -5.82 -7.69 -7.45
C VAL A 88 -5.20 -6.33 -7.15
N ILE A 89 -5.61 -5.74 -6.01
CA ILE A 89 -4.91 -4.64 -5.35
C ILE A 89 -4.27 -5.13 -4.06
N LEU A 90 -3.26 -4.40 -3.62
CA LEU A 90 -2.45 -4.72 -2.45
C LEU A 90 -2.87 -3.91 -1.23
N ASN A 91 -2.99 -4.58 -0.08
CA ASN A 91 -2.77 -3.98 1.23
C ASN A 91 -1.28 -4.18 1.59
N ALA A 92 -0.50 -3.11 1.60
CA ALA A 92 0.94 -3.19 1.84
C ALA A 92 1.32 -3.53 3.28
N ALA A 93 0.40 -3.42 4.24
CA ALA A 93 0.65 -3.71 5.64
C ALA A 93 0.61 -5.22 5.89
N THR A 94 1.74 -5.81 6.25
CA THR A 94 1.88 -7.22 6.60
C THR A 94 2.17 -7.36 8.09
N ALA A 95 1.71 -8.44 8.71
CA ALA A 95 2.15 -8.76 10.06
C ALA A 95 3.63 -9.16 10.03
N ARG A 96 4.40 -8.72 11.04
CA ARG A 96 5.75 -9.24 11.24
C ARG A 96 5.64 -10.75 11.51
N PRO A 97 6.52 -11.60 10.96
CA PRO A 97 6.48 -13.04 11.20
C PRO A 97 6.99 -13.39 12.61
N ALA A 98 6.42 -12.80 13.64
CA ALA A 98 6.55 -13.24 15.02
C ALA A 98 5.48 -14.31 15.28
N ALA A 99 5.78 -15.29 16.13
CA ALA A 99 4.77 -16.26 16.53
C ALA A 99 3.51 -15.53 16.99
N PRO A 100 2.34 -15.74 16.34
CA PRO A 100 1.13 -15.03 16.70
C PRO A 100 0.82 -15.30 18.17
N ARG A 101 0.66 -14.24 18.95
CA ARG A 101 0.13 -14.37 20.30
C ARG A 101 -1.37 -14.64 20.18
N PRO A 102 -1.96 -15.47 21.04
CA PRO A 102 -3.38 -15.80 20.94
C PRO A 102 -4.32 -14.60 20.91
N ASP A 103 -3.87 -13.46 21.46
CA ASP A 103 -4.63 -12.22 21.58
C ASP A 103 -4.16 -11.13 20.60
N ASP A 104 -3.27 -11.43 19.65
CA ASP A 104 -2.80 -10.43 18.68
C ASP A 104 -3.95 -10.03 17.74
N PRO A 105 -4.20 -8.74 17.56
CA PRO A 105 -5.17 -8.28 16.59
C PRO A 105 -4.69 -8.64 15.17
N PRO A 106 -5.63 -8.90 14.24
CA PRO A 106 -5.26 -9.19 12.87
C PRO A 106 -4.53 -7.99 12.23
N SER A 107 -3.56 -8.28 11.38
CA SER A 107 -2.94 -7.26 10.51
C SER A 107 -4.02 -6.51 9.70
N PRO A 108 -3.93 -5.19 9.55
CA PRO A 108 -2.84 -4.26 9.89
C PRO A 108 -2.98 -3.56 11.26
N ILE A 109 -3.74 -4.13 12.18
CA ILE A 109 -3.98 -3.55 13.51
C ILE A 109 -2.90 -4.02 14.51
N ALA A 110 -2.08 -5.00 14.11
CA ALA A 110 -0.97 -5.50 14.90
C ALA A 110 0.00 -4.37 15.29
N ALA A 111 0.51 -4.43 16.52
CA ALA A 111 1.42 -3.40 17.03
C ALA A 111 2.78 -3.40 16.31
N ASP A 112 3.11 -4.47 15.64
CA ASP A 112 4.38 -4.73 14.97
C ASP A 112 4.22 -5.07 13.48
N TYR A 113 3.28 -4.42 12.79
CA TYR A 113 3.15 -4.55 11.34
C TYR A 113 4.36 -4.00 10.58
N GLU A 114 4.61 -4.54 9.41
CA GLU A 114 5.61 -4.09 8.47
C GLU A 114 4.95 -3.66 7.16
N LEU A 115 5.61 -2.78 6.40
CA LEU A 115 5.08 -2.28 5.12
C LEU A 115 5.99 -2.71 3.97
N LEU A 116 5.39 -3.23 2.90
CA LEU A 116 6.05 -3.31 1.60
C LEU A 116 6.35 -1.89 1.11
N GLY A 117 7.56 -1.67 0.62
CA GLY A 117 8.06 -0.36 0.22
C GLY A 117 8.78 0.42 1.33
N GLU A 118 8.57 0.06 2.61
CA GLU A 118 9.25 0.67 3.75
C GLU A 118 10.18 -0.33 4.45
N HIS A 119 9.65 -1.38 5.06
CA HIS A 119 10.43 -2.39 5.76
C HIS A 119 11.06 -3.39 4.78
N HIS A 120 10.32 -3.74 3.75
CA HIS A 120 10.71 -4.66 2.68
C HIS A 120 10.81 -3.95 1.34
N ASN A 121 11.34 -4.62 0.31
CA ASN A 121 11.22 -4.17 -1.07
C ASN A 121 9.75 -3.95 -1.41
N GLY A 122 9.50 -2.85 -2.12
CA GLY A 122 8.18 -2.44 -2.52
C GLY A 122 7.73 -3.01 -3.88
N VAL A 123 6.71 -2.38 -4.41
CA VAL A 123 5.94 -2.88 -5.56
C VAL A 123 6.12 -2.06 -6.85
N HIS A 124 7.02 -1.06 -6.85
CA HIS A 124 7.40 -0.35 -8.08
C HIS A 124 8.33 -1.21 -8.95
N ALA A 125 7.87 -2.39 -9.32
CA ALA A 125 8.59 -3.40 -10.09
C ALA A 125 7.63 -4.19 -10.97
N GLN A 126 8.15 -4.90 -11.97
CA GLN A 126 7.33 -5.75 -12.84
C GLN A 126 6.64 -6.88 -12.09
N PHE A 127 7.27 -7.40 -11.02
CA PHE A 127 6.73 -8.47 -10.19
C PHE A 127 7.03 -8.22 -8.71
N PHE A 128 6.12 -8.65 -7.84
CA PHE A 128 6.34 -8.72 -6.40
C PHE A 128 5.59 -9.92 -5.80
N ASN A 129 6.05 -10.39 -4.64
CA ASN A 129 5.33 -11.39 -3.84
C ASN A 129 4.58 -10.69 -2.71
N ALA A 130 3.36 -11.16 -2.41
CA ALA A 130 2.59 -10.71 -1.26
C ALA A 130 1.79 -11.88 -0.66
N PRO A 131 1.49 -11.85 0.66
CA PRO A 131 0.54 -12.78 1.25
C PRO A 131 -0.82 -12.65 0.55
N VAL A 132 -1.50 -13.77 0.27
CA VAL A 132 -2.82 -13.72 -0.39
C VAL A 132 -3.87 -12.99 0.46
N ASP A 133 -3.75 -13.02 1.79
CA ASP A 133 -4.62 -12.29 2.71
C ASP A 133 -4.48 -10.76 2.60
N ASN A 134 -3.39 -10.31 1.98
CA ASN A 134 -3.13 -8.91 1.69
C ASN A 134 -3.57 -8.48 0.29
N LEU A 135 -4.15 -9.40 -0.49
CA LEU A 135 -4.60 -9.16 -1.86
C LEU A 135 -6.12 -9.15 -1.93
N GLN A 136 -6.68 -8.11 -2.52
CA GLN A 136 -8.12 -8.02 -2.77
C GLN A 136 -8.41 -8.15 -4.27
N HIS A 137 -9.24 -9.12 -4.64
CA HIS A 137 -9.71 -9.24 -6.02
C HIS A 137 -10.60 -8.05 -6.40
N VAL A 138 -10.29 -7.41 -7.52
CA VAL A 138 -10.97 -6.21 -8.03
C VAL A 138 -11.28 -6.38 -9.53
N PRO A 139 -12.31 -7.14 -9.88
CA PRO A 139 -12.66 -7.36 -11.28
C PRO A 139 -13.19 -6.07 -11.92
N ASN A 140 -12.85 -5.87 -13.20
CA ASN A 140 -13.42 -4.80 -14.03
C ASN A 140 -13.17 -3.36 -13.55
N ILE A 141 -12.14 -3.13 -12.73
CA ILE A 141 -11.70 -1.79 -12.36
C ILE A 141 -10.46 -1.45 -13.19
N ASP A 142 -10.40 -0.23 -13.68
CA ASP A 142 -9.19 0.28 -14.35
C ASP A 142 -7.97 0.12 -13.44
N PRO A 143 -6.86 -0.49 -13.91
CA PRO A 143 -5.70 -0.79 -13.06
C PRO A 143 -5.06 0.45 -12.42
N ALA A 144 -5.07 1.61 -13.08
CA ALA A 144 -4.49 2.83 -12.53
C ALA A 144 -5.33 3.36 -11.37
N HIS A 145 -6.66 3.37 -11.51
CA HIS A 145 -7.56 3.72 -10.41
C HIS A 145 -7.45 2.71 -9.25
N ALA A 146 -7.41 1.41 -9.57
CA ALA A 146 -7.28 0.35 -8.57
C ALA A 146 -5.96 0.47 -7.79
N ALA A 147 -4.84 0.75 -8.47
CA ALA A 147 -3.54 0.92 -7.83
C ALA A 147 -3.50 2.11 -6.86
N ALA A 148 -4.19 3.22 -7.18
CA ALA A 148 -4.21 4.42 -6.33
C ALA A 148 -5.11 4.29 -5.09
N PHE A 149 -5.82 3.18 -4.95
CA PHE A 149 -6.81 3.00 -3.88
C PHE A 149 -6.20 2.49 -2.57
N GLY A 150 -5.19 1.62 -2.61
CA GLY A 150 -4.75 0.80 -1.49
C GLY A 150 -4.41 1.59 -0.23
N LEU A 151 -3.24 2.20 -0.17
CA LEU A 151 -2.69 2.79 1.06
C LEU A 151 -3.55 3.92 1.63
N THR A 152 -3.99 4.84 0.77
CA THR A 152 -4.71 6.05 1.20
C THR A 152 -6.12 5.75 1.69
N PHE A 153 -6.86 4.89 0.99
CA PHE A 153 -8.23 4.52 1.40
C PHE A 153 -8.26 3.61 2.61
N LEU A 154 -7.33 2.64 2.72
CA LEU A 154 -7.20 1.82 3.93
C LEU A 154 -6.85 2.67 5.16
N THR A 155 -5.93 3.64 5.01
CA THR A 155 -5.61 4.59 6.07
C THR A 155 -6.84 5.41 6.47
N ALA A 156 -7.53 6.01 5.51
CA ALA A 156 -8.72 6.81 5.77
C ALA A 156 -9.86 5.96 6.39
N TYR A 157 -10.07 4.74 5.91
CA TYR A 157 -11.03 3.80 6.47
C TYR A 157 -10.72 3.45 7.93
N SER A 158 -9.47 3.11 8.22
CA SER A 158 -9.03 2.83 9.58
C SER A 158 -9.29 4.03 10.51
N MET A 159 -9.00 5.25 10.05
CA MET A 159 -9.24 6.48 10.82
C MET A 159 -10.73 6.72 11.07
N LEU A 160 -11.56 6.67 10.03
CA LEU A 160 -12.97 7.04 10.09
C LEU A 160 -13.84 5.94 10.72
N VAL A 161 -13.67 4.69 10.27
CA VAL A 161 -14.56 3.59 10.65
C VAL A 161 -14.06 2.90 11.90
N THR A 162 -12.79 2.45 11.89
CA THR A 162 -12.25 1.63 12.97
C THR A 162 -11.99 2.46 14.24
N LYS A 163 -11.36 3.63 14.08
CA LYS A 163 -10.93 4.46 15.23
C LYS A 163 -11.99 5.47 15.65
N ALA A 164 -12.43 6.33 14.74
CA ALA A 164 -13.38 7.40 15.05
C ALA A 164 -14.84 6.96 15.05
N GLN A 165 -15.15 5.77 14.50
CA GLN A 165 -16.52 5.22 14.42
C GLN A 165 -17.54 6.22 13.86
N VAL A 166 -17.17 6.89 12.78
CA VAL A 166 -18.00 7.89 12.13
C VAL A 166 -19.34 7.30 11.70
N ARG A 167 -20.41 8.05 11.94
CA ARG A 167 -21.80 7.67 11.65
C ARG A 167 -22.44 8.69 10.70
N PRO A 168 -23.53 8.33 10.01
CA PRO A 168 -24.29 9.29 9.21
C PRO A 168 -24.66 10.54 10.01
N GLY A 169 -24.48 11.71 9.41
CA GLY A 169 -24.74 13.01 10.02
C GLY A 169 -23.61 13.59 10.87
N HIS A 170 -22.57 12.82 11.24
CA HIS A 170 -21.41 13.35 11.96
C HIS A 170 -20.66 14.38 11.10
N PHE A 171 -20.17 15.46 11.72
CA PHE A 171 -19.25 16.40 11.09
C PHE A 171 -17.81 15.88 11.16
N VAL A 172 -17.09 15.91 10.04
CA VAL A 172 -15.69 15.49 9.95
C VAL A 172 -14.87 16.62 9.35
N LEU A 173 -13.97 17.19 10.14
CA LEU A 173 -13.03 18.20 9.66
C LEU A 173 -11.83 17.52 8.97
N ILE A 174 -11.62 17.82 7.69
CA ILE A 174 -10.55 17.29 6.87
C ILE A 174 -9.60 18.43 6.51
N THR A 175 -8.39 18.42 7.05
CA THR A 175 -7.39 19.45 6.78
C THR A 175 -6.54 19.09 5.57
N GLY A 176 -6.29 20.09 4.68
CA GLY A 176 -5.38 19.93 3.54
C GLY A 176 -5.89 18.99 2.46
N ILE A 177 -7.05 19.32 1.87
CA ILE A 177 -7.78 18.45 0.91
C ILE A 177 -6.98 18.01 -0.32
N GLY A 178 -5.85 18.64 -0.63
CA GLY A 178 -4.98 18.22 -1.74
C GLY A 178 -4.16 16.95 -1.50
N GLY A 179 -4.19 16.37 -0.29
CA GLY A 179 -3.48 15.13 0.02
C GLY A 179 -4.30 13.87 -0.28
N GLY A 180 -3.64 12.76 -0.64
CA GLY A 180 -4.30 11.50 -0.98
C GLY A 180 -5.21 10.95 0.13
N VAL A 181 -4.72 10.93 1.39
CA VAL A 181 -5.54 10.51 2.54
C VAL A 181 -6.73 11.45 2.76
N ALA A 182 -6.55 12.77 2.59
CA ALA A 182 -7.64 13.72 2.74
C ALA A 182 -8.72 13.53 1.67
N THR A 183 -8.33 13.31 0.42
CA THR A 183 -9.25 12.98 -0.68
C THR A 183 -9.99 11.66 -0.45
N ALA A 184 -9.28 10.62 0.00
CA ALA A 184 -9.89 9.34 0.37
C ALA A 184 -10.88 9.52 1.54
N THR A 185 -10.51 10.32 2.55
CA THR A 185 -11.38 10.65 3.70
C THR A 185 -12.66 11.34 3.23
N LEU A 186 -12.56 12.32 2.32
CA LEU A 186 -13.72 13.01 1.76
C LEU A 186 -14.68 12.01 1.08
N ASN A 187 -14.17 11.16 0.20
CA ASN A 187 -14.97 10.15 -0.50
C ASN A 187 -15.65 9.20 0.47
N LEU A 188 -14.93 8.71 1.48
CA LEU A 188 -15.50 7.82 2.49
C LEU A 188 -16.54 8.52 3.37
N CYS A 189 -16.34 9.80 3.75
CA CYS A 189 -17.35 10.57 4.47
C CYS A 189 -18.66 10.67 3.68
N VAL A 190 -18.58 10.94 2.39
CA VAL A 190 -19.76 10.98 1.51
C VAL A 190 -20.44 9.61 1.47
N ALA A 191 -19.68 8.53 1.28
CA ALA A 191 -20.21 7.18 1.25
C ALA A 191 -20.85 6.75 2.58
N LEU A 192 -20.33 7.24 3.72
CA LEU A 192 -20.85 6.96 5.05
C LEU A 192 -22.03 7.88 5.46
N GLY A 193 -22.43 8.83 4.60
CA GLY A 193 -23.48 9.81 4.95
C GLY A 193 -23.04 10.82 6.01
N ALA A 194 -21.74 11.00 6.25
CA ALA A 194 -21.20 12.01 7.12
C ALA A 194 -21.14 13.38 6.42
N ARG A 195 -20.88 14.43 7.19
CA ARG A 195 -20.81 15.83 6.72
C ARG A 195 -19.35 16.32 6.73
N PRO A 196 -18.60 16.19 5.62
CA PRO A 196 -17.23 16.62 5.57
C PRO A 196 -17.12 18.16 5.52
N ILE A 197 -16.18 18.71 6.28
CA ILE A 197 -15.73 20.10 6.20
C ILE A 197 -14.28 20.07 5.79
N VAL A 198 -13.92 20.68 4.68
CA VAL A 198 -12.56 20.63 4.13
C VAL A 198 -11.84 21.96 4.28
N THR A 199 -10.52 21.93 4.45
CA THR A 199 -9.68 23.12 4.37
C THR A 199 -8.78 23.06 3.14
N SER A 200 -8.58 24.20 2.49
CA SER A 200 -7.66 24.40 1.37
C SER A 200 -6.87 25.69 1.57
N ARG A 201 -5.66 25.73 1.03
CA ARG A 201 -4.86 26.96 0.93
C ARG A 201 -5.25 27.77 -0.30
N GLN A 202 -5.97 27.20 -1.23
CA GLN A 202 -6.46 27.85 -2.44
C GLN A 202 -7.95 28.17 -2.26
N GLN A 203 -8.37 29.34 -2.73
CA GLN A 203 -9.78 29.66 -2.93
C GLN A 203 -10.23 28.98 -4.23
N TRP A 204 -11.39 28.38 -4.20
CA TRP A 204 -12.04 27.72 -5.34
C TRP A 204 -13.05 28.67 -5.96
#